data_897b77c66806fc9d97a312169b82dd9c
#
_entry.id   897b77c66806fc9d97a312169b82dd9c
#
_cell.length_a   1.000
_cell.length_b   1.000
_cell.length_c   1.000
_cell.angle_alpha   90.00
_cell.angle_beta   90.00
_cell.angle_gamma   90.00
#
_symmetry.space_group_name_H-M   'P 1'
#
loop_
_entity.id
_entity.type
_entity.pdbx_description
1 polymer ?
#
loop_
_entity_poly.entity_id
_entity_poly.type
_entity_poly.pdbx_seq_one_letter_code
_entity_poly.pdbx_strand_id
1 'polypeptide(L)'
;MTASVSYNRSLSKGRWSFILLWGRNRVLQSGQIANGYLAESTLKFAEHNHVWTRIESADRSSELLLGKQTEPPGFEEQFLARIQAYTAGYDRDFPLIPGLSTALGAQVTFYGKPDILTPIYSQHPVGVILFLRVRPRGNAHSH
;
A
#
# COMPACT_ATOMS: atom_id res chain seq x y z
N MET A 1 -10.72 8.40 -14.25
CA MET A 1 -11.95 7.85 -13.66
C MET A 1 -11.58 7.00 -12.47
N THR A 2 -12.27 7.16 -11.33
CA THR A 2 -12.02 6.37 -10.10
C THR A 2 -13.36 5.95 -9.50
N ALA A 3 -13.37 4.79 -8.84
CA ALA A 3 -14.47 4.31 -8.03
C ALA A 3 -13.91 3.66 -6.77
N SER A 4 -14.61 3.84 -5.65
CA SER A 4 -14.22 3.20 -4.38
C SER A 4 -15.45 2.82 -3.59
N VAL A 5 -15.29 1.78 -2.77
CA VAL A 5 -16.26 1.37 -1.76
C VAL A 5 -15.52 1.13 -0.46
N SER A 6 -16.10 1.57 0.64
CA SER A 6 -15.54 1.35 1.97
C SER A 6 -16.59 0.75 2.89
N TYR A 7 -16.13 -0.10 3.80
CA TYR A 7 -16.95 -0.72 4.81
C TYR A 7 -16.27 -0.63 6.16
N ASN A 8 -17.02 -0.26 7.19
CA ASN A 8 -16.53 -0.15 8.56
C ASN A 8 -17.47 -0.88 9.50
N ARG A 9 -16.92 -1.67 10.41
CA ARG A 9 -17.67 -2.42 11.42
C ARG A 9 -17.02 -2.27 12.78
N SER A 10 -17.79 -1.83 13.77
CA SER A 10 -17.40 -1.89 15.17
C SER A 10 -17.54 -3.33 15.70
N LEU A 11 -16.51 -3.78 16.39
CA LEU A 11 -16.45 -5.06 17.07
C LEU A 11 -16.48 -4.81 18.59
N SER A 12 -16.81 -5.80 19.40
CA SER A 12 -16.88 -5.67 20.87
C SER A 12 -15.58 -5.14 21.51
N LYS A 13 -14.42 -5.46 20.95
CA LYS A 13 -13.09 -5.02 21.43
C LYS A 13 -12.21 -4.46 20.31
N GLY A 14 -12.83 -3.80 19.33
CA GLY A 14 -12.06 -3.29 18.20
C GLY A 14 -12.90 -2.67 17.09
N ARG A 15 -12.26 -2.53 15.94
CA ARG A 15 -12.89 -2.02 14.72
C ARG A 15 -12.25 -2.68 13.51
N TRP A 16 -13.06 -3.10 12.58
CA TRP A 16 -12.61 -3.57 11.27
C TRP A 16 -13.03 -2.58 10.20
N SER A 17 -12.10 -2.25 9.31
CA SER A 17 -12.32 -1.38 8.15
C SER A 17 -11.81 -2.09 6.91
N PHE A 18 -12.52 -1.92 5.80
CA PHE A 18 -12.16 -2.46 4.51
C PHE A 18 -12.42 -1.43 3.43
N ILE A 19 -11.53 -1.33 2.45
CA ILE A 19 -11.69 -0.46 1.27
C ILE A 19 -11.29 -1.21 0.01
N LEU A 20 -12.10 -1.02 -1.04
CA LEU A 20 -11.75 -1.35 -2.41
C LEU A 20 -11.68 -0.07 -3.22
N LEU A 21 -10.67 0.06 -4.04
CA LEU A 21 -10.49 1.19 -4.94
C LEU A 21 -10.09 0.68 -6.32
N TRP A 22 -10.70 1.25 -7.34
CA TRP A 22 -10.31 1.12 -8.73
C TRP A 22 -10.05 2.48 -9.33
N GLY A 23 -8.97 2.59 -10.08
CA GLY A 23 -8.60 3.77 -10.85
C GLY A 23 -8.28 3.41 -12.30
N ARG A 24 -8.69 4.28 -13.22
CA ARG A 24 -8.37 4.18 -14.64
C ARG A 24 -7.85 5.51 -15.15
N ASN A 25 -6.69 5.49 -15.74
CA ASN A 25 -6.08 6.65 -16.37
C ASN A 25 -5.80 6.38 -17.85
N ARG A 26 -5.85 7.42 -18.68
CA ARG A 26 -5.43 7.37 -20.09
C ARG A 26 -4.14 8.18 -20.23
N VAL A 27 -3.10 7.54 -20.71
CA VAL A 27 -1.83 8.20 -21.01
C VAL A 27 -2.03 9.02 -22.28
N LEU A 28 -1.93 10.35 -22.18
CA LEU A 28 -2.27 11.26 -23.28
C LEU A 28 -1.36 11.09 -24.50
N GLN A 29 -0.09 10.77 -24.29
CA GLN A 29 0.91 10.63 -25.36
C GLN A 29 0.73 9.35 -26.18
N SER A 30 0.47 8.21 -25.52
CA SER A 30 0.35 6.91 -26.19
C SER A 30 -1.10 6.45 -26.40
N GLY A 31 -2.07 7.13 -25.79
CA GLY A 31 -3.46 6.69 -25.77
C GLY A 31 -3.73 5.43 -24.95
N GLN A 32 -2.70 4.84 -24.35
CA GLN A 32 -2.81 3.62 -23.55
C GLN A 32 -3.64 3.83 -22.28
N ILE A 33 -4.29 2.78 -21.84
CA ILE A 33 -5.12 2.78 -20.65
C ILE A 33 -4.38 2.04 -19.54
N ALA A 34 -4.10 2.76 -18.45
CA ALA A 34 -3.54 2.20 -17.23
C ALA A 34 -4.65 2.02 -16.17
N ASN A 35 -4.73 0.85 -15.59
CA ASN A 35 -5.66 0.55 -14.50
C ASN A 35 -4.88 0.31 -13.20
N GLY A 36 -5.52 0.68 -12.08
CA GLY A 36 -5.03 0.41 -10.75
C GLY A 36 -6.15 -0.14 -9.88
N TYR A 37 -5.85 -1.13 -9.09
CA TYR A 37 -6.73 -1.76 -8.12
C TYR A 37 -6.04 -1.78 -6.77
N LEU A 38 -6.79 -1.48 -5.72
CA LEU A 38 -6.32 -1.55 -4.35
C LEU A 38 -7.43 -2.17 -3.49
N ALA A 39 -7.03 -3.14 -2.67
CA ALA A 39 -7.84 -3.66 -1.58
C ALA A 39 -7.06 -3.51 -0.28
N GLU A 40 -7.66 -2.92 0.74
CA GLU A 40 -7.03 -2.76 2.04
C GLU A 40 -8.00 -3.18 3.14
N SER A 41 -7.48 -3.90 4.12
CA SER A 41 -8.20 -4.30 5.32
C SER A 41 -7.39 -3.90 6.53
N THR A 42 -8.01 -3.23 7.49
CA THR A 42 -7.41 -2.82 8.76
C THR A 42 -8.26 -3.33 9.91
N LEU A 43 -7.64 -4.01 10.86
CA LEU A 43 -8.26 -4.49 12.07
C LEU A 43 -7.55 -3.87 13.29
N LYS A 44 -8.30 -3.08 14.06
CA LYS A 44 -7.93 -2.70 15.43
C LYS A 44 -8.49 -3.70 16.41
N PHE A 45 -7.67 -4.23 17.32
CA PHE A 45 -8.12 -5.20 18.35
C PHE A 45 -7.38 -4.98 19.67
N ALA A 46 -7.98 -5.44 20.77
CA ALA A 46 -7.44 -5.29 22.12
C ALA A 46 -6.93 -3.86 22.41
N GLU A 47 -7.70 -2.86 21.95
CA GLU A 47 -7.51 -1.41 22.15
C GLU A 47 -6.23 -0.80 21.56
N HIS A 48 -5.12 -1.52 21.58
CA HIS A 48 -3.80 -1.00 21.26
C HIS A 48 -3.14 -1.61 20.03
N ASN A 49 -3.73 -2.65 19.45
CA ASN A 49 -3.10 -3.39 18.37
C ASN A 49 -3.81 -3.09 17.05
N HIS A 50 -3.01 -2.89 15.98
CA HIS A 50 -3.50 -2.71 14.62
C HIS A 50 -2.77 -3.67 13.70
N VAL A 51 -3.54 -4.37 12.90
CA VAL A 51 -3.04 -5.19 11.80
C VAL A 51 -3.67 -4.69 10.52
N TRP A 52 -2.90 -4.64 9.45
CA TRP A 52 -3.44 -4.33 8.14
C TRP A 52 -2.84 -5.22 7.06
N THR A 53 -3.63 -5.40 6.03
CA THR A 53 -3.21 -6.05 4.80
C THR A 53 -3.62 -5.18 3.63
N ARG A 54 -2.77 -5.10 2.59
CA ARG A 54 -3.02 -4.30 1.41
C ARG A 54 -2.57 -5.07 0.18
N ILE A 55 -3.42 -5.13 -0.81
CA ILE A 55 -3.16 -5.71 -2.12
C ILE A 55 -3.29 -4.60 -3.14
N GLU A 56 -2.26 -4.38 -3.90
CA GLU A 56 -2.25 -3.44 -5.02
C GLU A 56 -1.94 -4.17 -6.31
N SER A 57 -2.62 -3.79 -7.38
CA SER A 57 -2.30 -4.22 -8.73
C SER A 57 -2.44 -3.01 -9.65
N ALA A 58 -1.33 -2.51 -10.19
CA ALA A 58 -1.33 -1.29 -10.98
C ALA A 58 -0.45 -1.41 -12.22
N ASP A 59 -0.93 -0.83 -13.32
CA ASP A 59 -0.15 -0.67 -14.52
C ASP A 59 0.81 0.51 -14.34
N ARG A 60 2.10 0.28 -14.53
CA ARG A 60 3.18 1.26 -14.40
C ARG A 60 3.91 1.42 -15.72
N SER A 61 4.24 2.67 -16.10
CA SER A 61 5.02 2.95 -17.29
C SER A 61 6.49 2.54 -17.10
N SER A 62 7.18 2.29 -18.22
CA SER A 62 8.62 2.03 -18.25
C SER A 62 9.41 3.11 -17.52
N GLU A 63 9.08 4.37 -17.71
CA GLU A 63 9.72 5.51 -17.08
C GLU A 63 9.69 5.43 -15.53
N LEU A 64 8.59 5.01 -14.95
CA LEU A 64 8.45 4.82 -13.50
C LEU A 64 9.20 3.59 -12.98
N LEU A 65 9.35 2.56 -13.81
CA LEU A 65 9.98 1.30 -13.42
C LEU A 65 11.49 1.32 -13.57
N LEU A 66 11.99 1.99 -14.61
CA LEU A 66 13.42 2.02 -14.92
C LEU A 66 14.12 3.23 -14.30
N GLY A 67 13.42 4.35 -14.15
CA GLY A 67 14.02 5.60 -13.70
C GLY A 67 15.18 6.01 -14.63
N LYS A 68 16.43 6.01 -14.08
CA LYS A 68 17.65 6.32 -14.82
C LYS A 68 18.45 5.07 -15.25
N GLN A 69 17.91 3.87 -15.05
CA GLN A 69 18.60 2.63 -15.38
C GLN A 69 18.50 2.34 -16.87
N THR A 70 19.50 1.63 -17.41
CA THR A 70 19.50 1.20 -18.81
C THR A 70 18.38 0.19 -19.06
N GLU A 71 17.69 0.37 -20.16
CA GLU A 71 16.60 -0.52 -20.56
C GLU A 71 17.13 -1.94 -20.84
N PRO A 72 16.48 -2.98 -20.26
CA PRO A 72 16.86 -4.35 -20.56
C PRO A 72 16.51 -4.70 -22.02
N PRO A 73 17.25 -5.64 -22.65
CA PRO A 73 16.96 -6.08 -24.02
C PRO A 73 15.51 -6.55 -24.16
N GLY A 74 14.82 -6.06 -25.18
CA GLY A 74 13.42 -6.36 -25.45
C GLY A 74 12.39 -5.52 -24.69
N PHE A 75 12.85 -4.47 -23.99
CA PHE A 75 11.98 -3.51 -23.35
C PHE A 75 11.59 -2.42 -24.36
N GLU A 76 10.31 -2.28 -24.65
CA GLU A 76 9.81 -1.24 -25.55
C GLU A 76 9.59 0.08 -24.79
N GLU A 77 9.90 1.21 -25.42
CA GLU A 77 9.90 2.55 -24.82
C GLU A 77 8.54 2.99 -24.22
N GLN A 78 7.43 2.34 -24.57
CA GLN A 78 6.07 2.64 -24.10
C GLN A 78 5.41 1.45 -23.40
N PHE A 79 6.20 0.58 -22.79
CA PHE A 79 5.69 -0.61 -22.14
C PHE A 79 4.94 -0.27 -20.82
N LEU A 80 3.72 -0.78 -20.68
CA LEU A 80 2.99 -0.78 -19.43
C LEU A 80 3.13 -2.15 -18.77
N ALA A 81 3.78 -2.18 -17.61
CA ALA A 81 3.91 -3.39 -16.82
C ALA A 81 2.90 -3.41 -15.67
N ARG A 82 2.26 -4.55 -15.47
CA ARG A 82 1.45 -4.77 -14.28
C ARG A 82 2.32 -5.18 -13.12
N ILE A 83 2.32 -4.34 -12.09
CA ILE A 83 3.01 -4.59 -10.82
C ILE A 83 1.98 -4.90 -9.76
N GLN A 84 2.25 -5.95 -8.98
CA GLN A 84 1.45 -6.33 -7.83
C GLN A 84 2.26 -6.12 -6.57
N ALA A 85 1.62 -5.65 -5.50
CA ALA A 85 2.23 -5.51 -4.19
C ALA A 85 1.29 -6.08 -3.14
N TYR A 86 1.83 -6.93 -2.30
CA TYR A 86 1.13 -7.58 -1.19
C TYR A 86 1.80 -7.15 0.10
N THR A 87 1.15 -6.29 0.85
CA THR A 87 1.67 -5.75 2.10
C THR A 87 0.90 -6.31 3.28
N ALA A 88 1.63 -6.71 4.32
CA ALA A 88 1.07 -6.99 5.63
C ALA A 88 1.85 -6.20 6.68
N GLY A 89 1.16 -5.64 7.64
CA GLY A 89 1.77 -4.84 8.69
C GLY A 89 1.06 -4.97 10.02
N TYR A 90 1.79 -4.64 11.06
CA TYR A 90 1.32 -4.61 12.42
C TYR A 90 1.94 -3.43 13.16
N ASP A 91 1.15 -2.74 13.97
CA ASP A 91 1.65 -1.79 14.95
C ASP A 91 0.93 -1.94 16.30
N ARG A 92 1.61 -1.47 17.35
CA ARG A 92 1.05 -1.43 18.69
C ARG A 92 1.23 -0.05 19.30
N ASP A 93 0.12 0.48 19.83
CA ASP A 93 0.12 1.73 20.59
C ASP A 93 0.70 1.53 22.00
N PHE A 94 1.58 2.43 22.41
CA PHE A 94 2.15 2.52 23.75
C PHE A 94 1.84 3.89 24.36
N PRO A 95 1.34 3.99 25.58
CA PRO A 95 1.09 5.26 26.26
C PRO A 95 2.38 5.80 26.91
N LEU A 96 3.41 6.10 26.09
CA LEU A 96 4.72 6.53 26.58
C LEU A 96 4.72 7.98 27.10
N ILE A 97 3.94 8.86 26.48
CA ILE A 97 3.91 10.29 26.76
C ILE A 97 2.46 10.73 26.99
N PRO A 98 2.15 11.42 28.09
CA PRO A 98 0.82 11.99 28.30
C PRO A 98 0.42 12.93 27.15
N GLY A 99 -0.80 12.80 26.65
CA GLY A 99 -1.30 13.63 25.53
C GLY A 99 -0.86 13.18 24.14
N LEU A 100 0.05 12.19 24.02
CA LEU A 100 0.48 11.61 22.75
C LEU A 100 0.11 10.12 22.66
N SER A 101 -0.24 9.68 21.46
CA SER A 101 -0.33 8.26 21.09
C SER A 101 0.93 7.91 20.31
N THR A 102 1.72 7.01 20.85
CA THR A 102 2.96 6.52 20.24
C THR A 102 2.75 5.07 19.82
N ALA A 103 3.12 4.69 18.62
CA ALA A 103 3.06 3.31 18.16
C ALA A 103 4.37 2.88 17.50
N LEU A 104 4.79 1.67 17.76
CA LEU A 104 5.87 1.00 17.05
C LEU A 104 5.26 -0.06 16.13
N GLY A 105 5.72 -0.09 14.89
CA GLY A 105 5.19 -1.01 13.90
C GLY A 105 6.22 -1.48 12.89
N ALA A 106 5.82 -2.53 12.18
CA ALA A 106 6.57 -3.10 11.08
C ALA A 106 5.61 -3.50 9.96
N GLN A 107 6.11 -3.44 8.72
CA GLN A 107 5.41 -4.01 7.57
C GLN A 107 6.38 -4.72 6.64
N VAL A 108 5.87 -5.70 5.93
CA VAL A 108 6.55 -6.41 4.86
C VAL A 108 5.71 -6.29 3.59
N THR A 109 6.38 -6.07 2.46
CA THR A 109 5.76 -6.01 1.13
C THR A 109 6.46 -6.97 0.19
N PHE A 110 5.70 -7.83 -0.45
CA PHE A 110 6.14 -8.71 -1.53
C PHE A 110 5.68 -8.13 -2.87
N TYR A 111 6.58 -8.11 -3.85
CA TYR A 111 6.26 -7.56 -5.17
C TYR A 111 6.19 -8.66 -6.23
N GLY A 112 5.08 -8.69 -6.95
CA GLY A 112 4.92 -9.43 -8.20
C GLY A 112 5.21 -8.52 -9.39
N LYS A 113 6.06 -8.96 -10.31
CA LYS A 113 6.50 -8.22 -11.48
C LYS A 113 6.63 -9.13 -12.69
N PRO A 114 6.56 -8.61 -13.94
CA PRO A 114 6.90 -9.38 -15.13
C PRO A 114 8.37 -9.82 -15.14
N ASP A 115 8.65 -10.97 -15.77
CA ASP A 115 10.00 -11.54 -15.83
C ASP A 115 11.02 -10.67 -16.53
N ILE A 116 10.59 -9.81 -17.46
CA ILE A 116 11.44 -8.85 -18.17
C ILE A 116 12.15 -7.87 -17.20
N LEU A 117 11.59 -7.64 -16.01
CA LEU A 117 12.18 -6.77 -14.98
C LEU A 117 13.12 -7.52 -14.02
N THR A 118 13.32 -8.83 -14.20
CA THR A 118 14.19 -9.64 -13.33
C THR A 118 15.65 -9.21 -13.32
N PRO A 119 16.26 -8.74 -14.43
CA PRO A 119 17.63 -8.25 -14.41
C PRO A 119 17.84 -7.00 -13.53
N ILE A 120 16.79 -6.21 -13.35
CA ILE A 120 16.84 -4.94 -12.59
C ILE A 120 16.40 -5.13 -11.15
N TYR A 121 15.32 -5.90 -10.97
CA TYR A 121 14.76 -6.23 -9.67
C TYR A 121 14.89 -7.73 -9.46
N SER A 122 15.40 -8.20 -8.34
CA SER A 122 15.52 -9.63 -8.04
C SER A 122 14.24 -10.43 -8.39
N GLN A 123 14.31 -11.76 -8.44
CA GLN A 123 13.14 -12.58 -8.78
C GLN A 123 11.95 -12.32 -7.84
N HIS A 124 12.22 -12.13 -6.56
CA HIS A 124 11.21 -11.88 -5.53
C HIS A 124 11.59 -10.65 -4.69
N PRO A 125 11.33 -9.42 -5.18
CA PRO A 125 11.62 -8.23 -4.40
C PRO A 125 10.77 -8.20 -3.13
N VAL A 126 11.42 -7.94 -2.00
CA VAL A 126 10.76 -7.81 -0.68
C VAL A 126 11.20 -6.50 -0.04
N GLY A 127 10.23 -5.73 0.43
CA GLY A 127 10.46 -4.53 1.21
C GLY A 127 10.08 -4.76 2.67
N VAL A 128 10.92 -4.30 3.60
CA VAL A 128 10.61 -4.29 5.04
C VAL A 128 10.77 -2.88 5.55
N ILE A 129 9.78 -2.41 6.32
CA ILE A 129 9.80 -1.08 6.94
C ILE A 129 9.51 -1.25 8.43
N LEU A 130 10.37 -0.66 9.26
CA LEU A 130 10.12 -0.42 10.67
C LEU A 130 9.79 1.06 10.84
N PHE A 131 8.78 1.38 11.65
CA PHE A 131 8.36 2.76 11.82
C PHE A 131 7.91 3.05 13.25
N LEU A 132 8.10 4.31 13.65
CA LEU A 132 7.53 4.91 14.84
C LEU A 132 6.47 5.92 14.41
N ARG A 133 5.27 5.79 14.94
CA ARG A 133 4.18 6.72 14.71
C ARG A 133 3.89 7.51 15.98
N VAL A 134 3.87 8.84 15.88
CA VAL A 134 3.50 9.75 16.97
C VAL A 134 2.37 10.64 16.49
N ARG A 135 1.30 10.75 17.27
CA ARG A 135 0.15 11.61 16.97
C ARG A 135 -0.43 12.21 18.26
N PRO A 136 -1.00 13.43 18.22
CA PRO A 136 -1.75 13.98 19.35
C PRO A 136 -2.90 13.04 19.74
N ARG A 137 -3.10 12.83 21.03
CA ARG A 137 -4.31 12.17 21.53
C ARG A 137 -5.45 13.16 21.38
N GLY A 138 -6.41 12.91 20.50
CA GLY A 138 -7.62 13.72 20.42
C GLY A 138 -8.33 13.67 21.76
N ASN A 139 -8.59 14.82 22.37
CA ASN A 139 -9.52 14.91 23.47
C ASN A 139 -10.88 14.46 22.93
N ALA A 140 -11.41 13.37 23.44
CA ALA A 140 -12.81 13.04 23.22
C ALA A 140 -13.62 14.16 23.87
N HIS A 141 -14.07 15.12 23.06
CA HIS A 141 -15.13 16.03 23.49
C HIS A 141 -16.36 15.16 23.71
N SER A 142 -16.63 14.88 24.97
CA SER A 142 -17.93 14.37 25.43
C SER A 142 -18.96 15.45 25.15
N HIS A 143 -19.80 15.22 24.17
CA HIS A 143 -21.11 15.88 24.03
C HIS A 143 -22.17 14.96 24.60
#